data_84f496ae8bb7398c80398c003ccc49c2
#
_entry.id   84f496ae8bb7398c80398c003ccc49c2
#
_cell.length_a   1.000
_cell.length_b   1.000
_cell.length_c   1.000
_cell.angle_alpha   90.00
_cell.angle_beta   90.00
_cell.angle_gamma   90.00
#
_symmetry.space_group_name_H-M   'P 1'
#
loop_
_entity.id
_entity.type
_entity.pdbx_description
1 polymer ?
#
loop_
_entity_poly.entity_id
_entity_poly.type
_entity_poly.pdbx_seq_one_letter_code
_entity_poly.pdbx_strand_id
1 'polypeptide(L)'
;MKKYLLMALMLANVSMPANAAEHTVNLVTTGSDGQTMVMEPGYINIAVGDVINFVPSDATHNAESLSIPAGAKKFTTPYGQPTKVTFDTEGAYIYKCVPHVTMGMIGVIQVGNAVNLDATKAAIAQLKSMVFMNKERLDQYLSQIQ
;
A
#
# COMPACT_ATOMS: atom_id res chain seq x y z
N MET A 1 7.12 64.50 -13.44
CA MET A 1 6.39 63.49 -12.71
C MET A 1 6.43 62.19 -13.53
N LYS A 2 7.33 61.23 -13.19
CA LYS A 2 7.47 59.94 -13.89
C LYS A 2 6.56 58.88 -13.19
N LYS A 3 5.53 58.40 -13.92
CA LYS A 3 4.67 57.35 -13.47
C LYS A 3 5.36 55.99 -13.75
N TYR A 4 5.78 55.28 -12.72
CA TYR A 4 6.25 53.87 -12.82
C TYR A 4 5.05 52.92 -12.84
N LEU A 5 4.83 52.26 -13.98
CA LEU A 5 3.82 51.24 -14.16
C LEU A 5 4.41 49.91 -13.65
N LEU A 6 4.03 49.47 -12.47
CA LEU A 6 4.37 48.14 -11.96
C LEU A 6 3.53 47.10 -12.68
N MET A 7 4.17 46.35 -13.56
CA MET A 7 3.57 45.20 -14.23
C MET A 7 3.73 43.96 -13.31
N ALA A 8 2.64 43.59 -12.61
CA ALA A 8 2.61 42.37 -11.80
C ALA A 8 2.56 41.14 -12.72
N LEU A 9 3.65 40.40 -12.75
CA LEU A 9 3.74 39.13 -13.46
C LEU A 9 2.98 38.06 -12.64
N MET A 10 1.76 37.72 -13.02
CA MET A 10 1.03 36.56 -12.46
C MET A 10 1.65 35.26 -13.01
N LEU A 11 2.40 34.57 -12.17
CA LEU A 11 2.81 33.19 -12.43
C LEU A 11 1.57 32.29 -12.29
N ALA A 12 1.01 31.87 -13.41
CA ALA A 12 0.00 30.84 -13.44
C ALA A 12 0.68 29.49 -13.10
N ASN A 13 0.38 28.96 -11.92
CA ASN A 13 0.74 27.59 -11.58
C ASN A 13 -0.10 26.65 -12.45
N VAL A 14 0.50 26.12 -13.51
CA VAL A 14 -0.08 25.03 -14.31
C VAL A 14 0.15 23.74 -13.53
N SER A 15 -0.84 23.32 -12.75
CA SER A 15 -0.87 21.97 -12.17
C SER A 15 -1.06 20.98 -13.33
N MET A 16 -0.01 20.26 -13.71
CA MET A 16 -0.16 19.11 -14.60
C MET A 16 -0.94 18.01 -13.85
N PRO A 17 -1.94 17.37 -14.48
CA PRO A 17 -2.57 16.20 -13.89
C PRO A 17 -1.49 15.14 -13.71
N ALA A 18 -1.24 14.72 -12.46
CA ALA A 18 -0.42 13.56 -12.20
C ALA A 18 -1.16 12.35 -12.78
N ASN A 19 -0.59 11.71 -13.80
CA ASN A 19 -1.11 10.43 -14.29
C ASN A 19 -0.96 9.40 -13.17
N ALA A 20 -2.05 8.70 -12.83
CA ALA A 20 -2.03 7.59 -11.90
C ALA A 20 -1.01 6.54 -12.41
N ALA A 21 -0.03 6.21 -11.58
CA ALA A 21 0.93 5.16 -11.90
C ALA A 21 0.34 3.78 -11.57
N GLU A 22 0.77 2.77 -12.33
CA GLU A 22 0.43 1.37 -12.05
C GLU A 22 1.64 0.66 -11.45
N HIS A 23 1.42 0.02 -10.32
CA HIS A 23 2.40 -0.78 -9.59
C HIS A 23 1.96 -2.24 -9.58
N THR A 24 2.89 -3.16 -9.42
CA THR A 24 2.59 -4.59 -9.29
C THR A 24 3.02 -5.11 -7.93
N VAL A 25 2.15 -5.90 -7.30
CA VAL A 25 2.47 -6.71 -6.13
C VAL A 25 2.17 -8.16 -6.46
N ASN A 26 3.21 -8.98 -6.48
CA ASN A 26 3.08 -10.42 -6.68
C ASN A 26 2.75 -11.12 -5.36
N LEU A 27 1.78 -12.01 -5.39
CA LEU A 27 1.38 -12.84 -4.26
C LEU A 27 1.94 -14.23 -4.50
N VAL A 28 3.04 -14.59 -3.83
CA VAL A 28 3.83 -15.78 -4.20
C VAL A 28 4.03 -16.75 -3.05
N THR A 29 3.98 -18.03 -3.38
CA THR A 29 4.32 -19.12 -2.44
C THR A 29 5.80 -19.09 -2.08
N THR A 30 6.67 -18.75 -3.05
CA THR A 30 8.12 -18.56 -2.82
C THR A 30 8.55 -17.27 -3.50
N GLY A 31 9.11 -16.36 -2.72
CA GLY A 31 9.63 -15.08 -3.20
C GLY A 31 10.98 -15.22 -3.89
N SER A 32 11.42 -14.16 -4.54
CA SER A 32 12.71 -14.08 -5.25
C SER A 32 13.90 -14.23 -4.31
N ASP A 33 13.74 -13.96 -3.03
CA ASP A 33 14.73 -14.12 -1.95
C ASP A 33 14.67 -15.49 -1.25
N GLY A 34 13.81 -16.40 -1.72
CA GLY A 34 13.59 -17.73 -1.15
C GLY A 34 12.68 -17.77 0.07
N GLN A 35 12.15 -16.65 0.52
CA GLN A 35 11.15 -16.63 1.59
C GLN A 35 9.81 -17.19 1.09
N THR A 36 9.05 -17.81 2.01
CA THR A 36 7.76 -18.40 1.65
C THR A 36 6.58 -17.51 2.04
N MET A 37 5.47 -17.64 1.30
CA MET A 37 4.21 -16.92 1.55
C MET A 37 4.43 -15.41 1.63
N VAL A 38 4.79 -14.80 0.51
CA VAL A 38 5.26 -13.40 0.41
C VAL A 38 4.34 -12.56 -0.46
N MET A 39 4.09 -11.33 -0.02
CA MET A 39 3.68 -10.21 -0.88
C MET A 39 4.97 -9.56 -1.41
N GLU A 40 5.15 -9.45 -2.71
CA GLU A 40 6.40 -8.97 -3.30
C GLU A 40 6.14 -7.79 -4.27
N PRO A 41 6.51 -6.55 -3.84
CA PRO A 41 7.13 -6.19 -2.56
C PRO A 41 6.16 -6.28 -1.38
N GLY A 42 6.69 -6.54 -0.16
CA GLY A 42 5.91 -6.58 1.07
C GLY A 42 5.54 -5.20 1.62
N TYR A 43 6.35 -4.19 1.33
CA TYR A 43 6.07 -2.78 1.55
C TYR A 43 6.20 -2.01 0.23
N ILE A 44 5.26 -1.12 -0.04
CA ILE A 44 5.31 -0.21 -1.18
C ILE A 44 4.77 1.17 -0.79
N ASN A 45 5.46 2.23 -1.28
CA ASN A 45 4.99 3.61 -1.16
C ASN A 45 4.53 4.11 -2.53
N ILE A 46 3.30 4.61 -2.61
CA ILE A 46 2.65 5.07 -3.84
C ILE A 46 2.01 6.45 -3.64
N ALA A 47 1.66 7.10 -4.73
CA ALA A 47 0.91 8.36 -4.69
C ALA A 47 -0.59 8.12 -4.57
N VAL A 48 -1.32 9.13 -4.08
CA VAL A 48 -2.80 9.13 -4.08
C VAL A 48 -3.30 9.06 -5.53
N GLY A 49 -4.21 8.14 -5.79
CA GLY A 49 -4.79 7.87 -7.12
C GLY A 49 -4.06 6.76 -7.89
N ASP A 50 -2.92 6.28 -7.41
CA ASP A 50 -2.21 5.17 -8.04
C ASP A 50 -2.99 3.86 -7.95
N VAL A 51 -2.62 2.93 -8.82
CA VAL A 51 -3.24 1.61 -8.94
C VAL A 51 -2.22 0.52 -8.59
N ILE A 52 -2.63 -0.44 -7.79
CA ILE A 52 -1.87 -1.68 -7.58
C ILE A 52 -2.56 -2.83 -8.31
N ASN A 53 -1.81 -3.52 -9.16
CA ASN A 53 -2.17 -4.79 -9.73
C ASN A 53 -1.65 -5.91 -8.83
N PHE A 54 -2.54 -6.58 -8.10
CA PHE A 54 -2.23 -7.76 -7.30
C PHE A 54 -2.21 -8.98 -8.22
N VAL A 55 -1.08 -9.66 -8.31
CA VAL A 55 -0.86 -10.79 -9.23
C VAL A 55 -0.55 -12.05 -8.41
N PRO A 56 -1.55 -12.91 -8.15
CA PRO A 56 -1.32 -14.18 -7.47
C PRO A 56 -0.59 -15.20 -8.38
N SER A 57 0.38 -15.91 -7.82
CA SER A 57 1.13 -16.96 -8.55
C SER A 57 0.34 -18.23 -8.77
N ASP A 58 -0.69 -18.45 -7.96
CA ASP A 58 -1.56 -19.63 -8.01
C ASP A 58 -2.96 -19.34 -7.43
N ALA A 59 -3.84 -20.34 -7.48
CA ALA A 59 -5.24 -20.22 -7.06
C ALA A 59 -5.46 -20.10 -5.54
N THR A 60 -4.40 -20.15 -4.72
CA THR A 60 -4.53 -20.14 -3.26
C THR A 60 -4.34 -18.75 -2.65
N HIS A 61 -3.91 -17.77 -3.44
CA HIS A 61 -3.60 -16.43 -2.96
C HIS A 61 -4.67 -15.40 -3.32
N ASN A 62 -4.89 -14.49 -2.38
CA ASN A 62 -5.68 -13.27 -2.58
C ASN A 62 -5.09 -12.11 -1.76
N ALA A 63 -5.60 -10.91 -1.97
CA ALA A 63 -5.29 -9.74 -1.15
C ALA A 63 -6.58 -9.18 -0.54
N GLU A 64 -6.61 -9.07 0.78
CA GLU A 64 -7.75 -8.52 1.53
C GLU A 64 -7.25 -7.45 2.50
N SER A 65 -7.88 -6.26 2.45
CA SER A 65 -7.58 -5.16 3.37
C SER A 65 -7.95 -5.54 4.80
N LEU A 66 -7.06 -5.26 5.76
CA LEU A 66 -7.24 -5.54 7.18
C LEU A 66 -7.35 -4.26 7.99
N SER A 67 -6.43 -3.32 7.82
CA SER A 67 -6.45 -1.99 8.41
C SER A 67 -6.25 -0.96 7.32
N ILE A 68 -7.10 0.06 7.30
CA ILE A 68 -7.12 1.10 6.27
C ILE A 68 -7.32 2.48 6.89
N PRO A 69 -6.91 3.56 6.23
CA PRO A 69 -7.20 4.92 6.67
C PRO A 69 -8.71 5.20 6.77
N ALA A 70 -9.09 6.16 7.60
CA ALA A 70 -10.47 6.60 7.67
C ALA A 70 -10.97 7.14 6.32
N GLY A 71 -12.15 6.71 5.91
CA GLY A 71 -12.74 7.07 4.62
C GLY A 71 -12.26 6.26 3.42
N ALA A 72 -11.23 5.44 3.58
CA ALA A 72 -10.77 4.56 2.51
C ALA A 72 -11.76 3.41 2.25
N LYS A 73 -11.73 2.88 1.03
CA LYS A 73 -12.54 1.71 0.64
C LYS A 73 -11.81 0.42 1.00
N LYS A 74 -12.52 -0.51 1.64
CA LYS A 74 -12.05 -1.89 1.80
C LYS A 74 -11.97 -2.58 0.44
N PHE A 75 -11.01 -3.49 0.30
CA PHE A 75 -10.89 -4.32 -0.89
C PHE A 75 -10.66 -5.79 -0.53
N THR A 76 -11.12 -6.68 -1.40
CA THR A 76 -10.86 -8.11 -1.38
C THR A 76 -10.74 -8.56 -2.84
N THR A 77 -9.61 -9.15 -3.21
CA THR A 77 -9.41 -9.68 -4.57
C THR A 77 -9.89 -11.13 -4.63
N PRO A 78 -10.38 -11.58 -5.80
CA PRO A 78 -10.66 -12.99 -6.03
C PRO A 78 -9.38 -13.84 -5.91
N TYR A 79 -9.53 -15.08 -5.49
CA TYR A 79 -8.41 -16.03 -5.42
C TYR A 79 -7.87 -16.35 -6.82
N GLY A 80 -6.53 -16.33 -6.96
CA GLY A 80 -5.85 -16.74 -8.17
C GLY A 80 -6.08 -15.84 -9.39
N GLN A 81 -6.68 -14.66 -9.24
CA GLN A 81 -6.97 -13.76 -10.34
C GLN A 81 -6.26 -12.42 -10.21
N PRO A 82 -5.48 -11.99 -11.21
CA PRO A 82 -4.92 -10.65 -11.22
C PRO A 82 -6.01 -9.60 -11.08
N THR A 83 -5.85 -8.66 -10.15
CA THR A 83 -6.89 -7.68 -9.83
C THR A 83 -6.27 -6.32 -9.55
N LYS A 84 -6.79 -5.28 -10.19
CA LYS A 84 -6.36 -3.89 -9.99
C LYS A 84 -7.22 -3.21 -8.93
N VAL A 85 -6.56 -2.52 -8.00
CA VAL A 85 -7.19 -1.72 -6.95
C VAL A 85 -6.61 -0.31 -7.00
N THR A 86 -7.48 0.71 -7.02
CA THR A 86 -7.08 2.13 -6.97
C THR A 86 -7.06 2.62 -5.53
N PHE A 87 -6.05 3.40 -5.17
CA PHE A 87 -5.84 3.92 -3.82
C PHE A 87 -6.02 5.44 -3.79
N ASP A 88 -7.24 5.90 -3.54
CA ASP A 88 -7.64 7.32 -3.59
C ASP A 88 -7.52 8.05 -2.24
N THR A 89 -7.21 7.34 -1.16
CA THR A 89 -7.16 7.90 0.20
C THR A 89 -5.77 7.76 0.79
N GLU A 90 -5.22 8.88 1.25
CA GLU A 90 -3.89 8.95 1.89
C GLU A 90 -3.85 8.16 3.19
N GLY A 91 -2.72 7.50 3.46
CA GLY A 91 -2.46 6.78 4.69
C GLY A 91 -1.82 5.40 4.48
N ALA A 92 -1.62 4.66 5.56
CA ALA A 92 -1.08 3.31 5.55
C ALA A 92 -2.19 2.26 5.56
N TYR A 93 -2.08 1.30 4.66
CA TYR A 93 -2.97 0.15 4.51
C TYR A 93 -2.22 -1.13 4.87
N ILE A 94 -2.81 -1.97 5.70
CA ILE A 94 -2.34 -3.32 5.94
C ILE A 94 -3.30 -4.27 5.24
N TYR A 95 -2.77 -5.22 4.48
CA TYR A 95 -3.55 -6.26 3.81
C TYR A 95 -2.90 -7.62 4.01
N LYS A 96 -3.66 -8.67 3.79
CA LYS A 96 -3.26 -10.06 4.03
C LYS A 96 -3.72 -10.97 2.89
N CYS A 97 -3.09 -12.12 2.76
CA CYS A 97 -3.68 -13.28 2.11
C CYS A 97 -4.53 -14.03 3.14
N VAL A 98 -5.82 -14.23 2.87
CA VAL A 98 -6.75 -14.80 3.85
C VAL A 98 -6.29 -16.17 4.38
N PRO A 99 -5.98 -17.17 3.53
CA PRO A 99 -5.56 -18.48 4.02
C PRO A 99 -4.15 -18.53 4.63
N HIS A 100 -3.28 -17.54 4.29
CA HIS A 100 -1.87 -17.59 4.67
C HIS A 100 -1.44 -16.49 5.66
N VAL A 101 -2.40 -15.77 6.27
CA VAL A 101 -2.10 -14.71 7.25
C VAL A 101 -1.28 -15.23 8.43
N THR A 102 -1.58 -16.44 8.92
CA THR A 102 -0.85 -17.07 10.02
C THR A 102 0.59 -17.42 9.67
N MET A 103 0.91 -17.53 8.38
CA MET A 103 2.25 -17.75 7.83
C MET A 103 3.00 -16.44 7.54
N GLY A 104 2.42 -15.29 7.90
CA GLY A 104 3.02 -13.98 7.68
C GLY A 104 2.88 -13.47 6.24
N MET A 105 1.91 -13.97 5.46
CA MET A 105 1.61 -13.43 4.12
C MET A 105 0.78 -12.16 4.23
N ILE A 106 1.48 -11.07 4.48
CA ILE A 106 0.94 -9.74 4.79
C ILE A 106 1.73 -8.71 3.98
N GLY A 107 1.09 -7.63 3.62
CA GLY A 107 1.74 -6.48 2.99
C GLY A 107 1.28 -5.16 3.58
N VAL A 108 2.07 -4.13 3.34
CA VAL A 108 1.81 -2.75 3.73
C VAL A 108 1.92 -1.84 2.51
N ILE A 109 0.90 -1.02 2.30
CA ILE A 109 0.90 0.02 1.27
C ILE A 109 0.83 1.35 1.99
N GLN A 110 1.79 2.23 1.72
CA GLN A 110 1.71 3.64 2.12
C GLN A 110 1.27 4.45 0.91
N VAL A 111 0.18 5.19 1.05
CA VAL A 111 -0.34 6.11 0.03
C VAL A 111 -0.08 7.53 0.52
N GLY A 112 0.84 8.25 -0.13
CA GLY A 112 1.26 9.56 0.33
C GLY A 112 1.82 9.53 1.76
N ASN A 113 1.31 10.39 2.66
CA ASN A 113 1.73 10.41 4.07
C ASN A 113 0.95 9.39 4.91
N ALA A 114 1.60 8.80 5.91
CA ALA A 114 0.97 7.82 6.81
C ALA A 114 0.15 8.50 7.92
N VAL A 115 -0.94 9.18 7.53
CA VAL A 115 -1.80 9.98 8.44
C VAL A 115 -2.47 9.16 9.56
N ASN A 116 -2.48 7.84 9.45
CA ASN A 116 -3.07 6.90 10.42
C ASN A 116 -2.02 6.00 11.09
N LEU A 117 -0.78 6.48 11.26
CA LEU A 117 0.35 5.67 11.73
C LEU A 117 0.08 4.97 13.08
N ASP A 118 -0.57 5.61 14.04
CA ASP A 118 -0.85 5.01 15.34
C ASP A 118 -1.86 3.84 15.23
N ALA A 119 -2.90 4.00 14.41
CA ALA A 119 -3.84 2.91 14.12
C ALA A 119 -3.14 1.75 13.39
N THR A 120 -2.22 2.06 12.47
CA THR A 120 -1.41 1.07 11.76
C THR A 120 -0.51 0.28 12.71
N LYS A 121 0.18 0.96 13.64
CA LYS A 121 0.99 0.32 14.70
C LYS A 121 0.15 -0.61 15.57
N ALA A 122 -1.03 -0.15 15.99
CA ALA A 122 -1.95 -0.96 16.79
C ALA A 122 -2.42 -2.21 16.05
N ALA A 123 -2.77 -2.08 14.76
CA ALA A 123 -3.16 -3.21 13.92
C ALA A 123 -2.02 -4.23 13.74
N ILE A 124 -0.80 -3.78 13.52
CA ILE A 124 0.39 -4.66 13.44
C ILE A 124 0.64 -5.38 14.76
N ALA A 125 0.53 -4.69 15.90
CA ALA A 125 0.68 -5.31 17.21
C ALA A 125 -0.36 -6.43 17.42
N GLN A 126 -1.61 -6.20 17.00
CA GLN A 126 -2.66 -7.21 17.05
C GLN A 126 -2.37 -8.39 16.11
N LEU A 127 -1.91 -8.13 14.89
CA LEU A 127 -1.53 -9.17 13.92
C LEU A 127 -0.44 -10.10 14.44
N LYS A 128 0.55 -9.58 15.19
CA LYS A 128 1.63 -10.37 15.77
C LYS A 128 1.15 -11.52 16.67
N SER A 129 -0.04 -11.40 17.25
CA SER A 129 -0.63 -12.47 18.05
C SER A 129 -1.20 -13.61 17.20
N MET A 130 -1.55 -13.34 15.94
CA MET A 130 -2.16 -14.30 15.01
C MET A 130 -1.15 -14.92 14.04
N VAL A 131 -0.01 -14.28 13.84
CA VAL A 131 1.04 -14.75 12.94
C VAL A 131 2.00 -15.66 13.69
N PHE A 132 2.24 -16.87 13.17
CA PHE A 132 3.14 -17.86 13.77
C PHE A 132 4.47 -17.99 13.06
N MET A 133 4.52 -17.66 11.77
CA MET A 133 5.73 -17.72 10.93
C MET A 133 6.06 -16.34 10.40
N ASN A 134 7.36 -16.05 10.22
CA ASN A 134 7.83 -14.80 9.60
C ASN A 134 7.31 -13.51 10.30
N LYS A 135 7.20 -13.53 11.62
CA LYS A 135 6.69 -12.39 12.42
C LYS A 135 7.52 -11.12 12.26
N GLU A 136 8.81 -11.27 12.02
CA GLU A 136 9.77 -10.19 11.80
C GLU A 136 9.41 -9.28 10.61
N ARG A 137 8.71 -9.81 9.61
CA ARG A 137 8.21 -9.02 8.47
C ARG A 137 7.35 -7.83 8.90
N LEU A 138 6.52 -8.04 9.93
CA LEU A 138 5.64 -6.99 10.44
C LEU A 138 6.42 -5.77 10.93
N ASP A 139 7.52 -6.01 11.66
CA ASP A 139 8.41 -4.93 12.12
C ASP A 139 9.20 -4.32 10.98
N GLN A 140 9.69 -5.15 10.05
CA GLN A 140 10.42 -4.69 8.87
C GLN A 140 9.56 -3.76 8.01
N TYR A 141 8.29 -4.12 7.75
CA TYR A 141 7.40 -3.27 6.96
C TYR A 141 6.98 -2.01 7.71
N LEU A 142 6.70 -2.13 9.02
CA LEU A 142 6.37 -0.97 9.85
C LEU A 142 7.51 0.06 9.89
N SER A 143 8.76 -0.39 9.95
CA SER A 143 9.94 0.49 9.98
C SER A 143 10.17 1.29 8.70
N GLN A 144 9.55 0.90 7.59
CA GLN A 144 9.64 1.59 6.30
C GLN A 144 8.60 2.70 6.12
N ILE A 145 7.56 2.74 6.97
CA ILE A 145 6.52 3.77 6.92
C ILE A 145 7.12 5.12 7.36
N GLN A 146 6.91 6.15 6.54
CA GLN A 146 7.47 7.50 6.72
C GLN A 146 6.38 8.52 7.03
#